data_a8bf737127cfcc894677761757ea3480
#
_entry.id   a8bf737127cfcc894677761757ea3480
#
_cell.length_a   1.000
_cell.length_b   1.000
_cell.length_c   1.000
_cell.angle_alpha   90.00
_cell.angle_beta   90.00
_cell.angle_gamma   90.00
#
_symmetry.space_group_name_H-M   'P 1'
#
loop_
_entity.id
_entity.type
_entity.pdbx_description
1 polymer ?
#
loop_
_entity_poly.entity_id
_entity_poly.type
_entity_poly.pdbx_seq_one_letter_code
_entity_poly.pdbx_strand_id
1 'polypeptide(L)'
;MPNLTSQMEAVCRRFEELSIRLNQPETAADPAQFRRLMQEYHEAQPVVDAYHALTTAQDHLAQAKALLEGDEPLDADFKAMVQ
;
A
#
# COMPACT_ATOMS: atom_id res chain seq x y z
N MET A 1 -16.69 14.81 1.01
CA MET A 1 -15.80 14.32 2.07
C MET A 1 -14.89 13.24 1.54
N PRO A 2 -13.60 13.40 1.72
CA PRO A 2 -12.72 12.30 1.35
C PRO A 2 -12.97 11.11 2.27
N ASN A 3 -13.00 9.93 1.69
CA ASN A 3 -13.15 8.72 2.48
C ASN A 3 -11.80 8.29 3.05
N LEU A 4 -11.82 7.29 3.90
CA LEU A 4 -10.60 6.81 4.55
C LEU A 4 -9.57 6.34 3.52
N THR A 5 -10.02 5.65 2.46
CA THR A 5 -9.13 5.18 1.41
C THR A 5 -8.39 6.33 0.75
N SER A 6 -9.11 7.41 0.41
CA SER A 6 -8.49 8.59 -0.20
C SER A 6 -7.47 9.22 0.73
N GLN A 7 -7.76 9.26 2.02
CA GLN A 7 -6.83 9.80 3.00
C GLN A 7 -5.57 8.95 3.10
N MET A 8 -5.73 7.63 3.11
CA MET A 8 -4.60 6.72 3.17
C MET A 8 -3.75 6.80 1.89
N GLU A 9 -4.39 6.93 0.74
CA GLU A 9 -3.66 7.11 -0.53
C GLU A 9 -2.84 8.41 -0.52
N ALA A 10 -3.41 9.48 0.04
CA ALA A 10 -2.67 10.75 0.15
C ALA A 10 -1.44 10.60 1.04
N VAL A 11 -1.56 9.88 2.14
CA VAL A 11 -0.43 9.61 3.02
C VAL A 11 0.63 8.79 2.29
N CYS A 12 0.23 7.80 1.51
CA CYS A 12 1.16 6.99 0.74
C CYS A 12 1.92 7.82 -0.28
N ARG A 13 1.23 8.72 -0.98
CA ARG A 13 1.89 9.62 -1.93
C ARG A 13 2.89 10.53 -1.22
N ARG A 14 2.50 11.07 -0.08
CA ARG A 14 3.41 11.91 0.70
C ARG A 14 4.62 11.12 1.18
N PHE A 15 4.41 9.88 1.58
CA PHE A 15 5.49 8.98 2.00
C PHE A 15 6.51 8.77 0.87
N GLU A 16 6.03 8.56 -0.35
CA GLU A 16 6.91 8.42 -1.51
C GLU A 16 7.69 9.70 -1.77
N GLU A 17 7.05 10.86 -1.67
CA GLU A 17 7.73 12.14 -1.82
C GLU A 17 8.82 12.30 -0.77
N LEU A 18 8.52 11.94 0.46
CA LEU A 18 9.49 12.02 1.56
C LEU A 18 10.68 11.11 1.30
N SER A 19 10.43 9.90 0.80
CA SER A 19 11.50 8.96 0.46
C SER A 19 12.43 9.55 -0.59
N ILE A 20 11.86 10.17 -1.63
CA ILE A 20 12.65 10.79 -2.68
C ILE A 20 13.45 11.96 -2.12
N ARG A 21 12.82 12.82 -1.33
CA ARG A 21 13.49 14.01 -0.78
C ARG A 21 14.62 13.65 0.19
N LEU A 22 14.39 12.59 0.98
CA LEU A 22 15.41 12.15 1.93
C LEU A 22 16.67 11.63 1.24
N ASN A 23 16.56 11.24 -0.03
CA ASN A 23 17.69 10.76 -0.80
C ASN A 23 18.38 11.84 -1.62
N GLN A 24 17.89 13.09 -1.54
CA GLN A 24 18.48 14.19 -2.28
C GLN A 24 19.65 14.80 -1.51
N PRO A 25 20.74 15.15 -2.22
CA PRO A 25 21.90 15.76 -1.54
C PRO A 25 21.57 17.07 -0.83
N GLU A 26 20.65 17.86 -1.38
CA GLU A 26 20.25 19.15 -0.79
C GLU A 26 19.62 18.93 0.58
N THR A 27 18.84 17.88 0.73
CA THR A 27 18.20 17.55 2.00
C THR A 27 19.25 17.10 3.02
N ALA A 28 20.19 16.28 2.59
CA ALA A 28 21.26 15.82 3.47
C ALA A 28 22.15 16.97 3.95
N ALA A 29 22.28 18.01 3.14
CA ALA A 29 23.08 19.18 3.48
C ALA A 29 22.40 20.11 4.50
N ASP A 30 21.09 19.94 4.74
CA ASP A 30 20.33 20.75 5.69
C ASP A 30 19.84 19.85 6.84
N PRO A 31 20.57 19.81 7.96
CA PRO A 31 20.21 18.89 9.04
C PRO A 31 18.82 19.13 9.65
N ALA A 32 18.39 20.39 9.71
CA ALA A 32 17.08 20.71 10.26
C ALA A 32 15.96 20.19 9.36
N GLN A 33 16.11 20.38 8.05
CA GLN A 33 15.14 19.87 7.08
C GLN A 33 15.14 18.34 7.07
N PHE A 34 16.31 17.73 7.08
CA PHE A 34 16.42 16.28 7.11
C PHE A 34 15.70 15.69 8.31
N ARG A 35 15.89 16.30 9.48
CA ARG A 35 15.27 15.83 10.71
C ARG A 35 13.75 15.90 10.63
N ARG A 36 13.20 17.02 10.12
CA ARG A 36 11.75 17.18 9.96
C ARG A 36 11.17 16.16 8.98
N LEU A 37 11.84 15.96 7.87
CA LEU A 37 11.37 14.99 6.87
C LEU A 37 11.45 13.56 7.39
N MET A 38 12.49 13.23 8.13
CA MET A 38 12.62 11.91 8.75
C MET A 38 11.51 11.67 9.77
N GLN A 39 11.20 12.70 10.57
CA GLN A 39 10.12 12.58 11.54
C GLN A 39 8.78 12.32 10.87
N GLU A 40 8.48 13.08 9.82
CA GLU A 40 7.25 12.89 9.06
C GLU A 40 7.22 11.51 8.40
N TYR A 41 8.34 11.06 7.88
CA TYR A 41 8.48 9.74 7.28
C TYR A 41 8.14 8.63 8.29
N HIS A 42 8.72 8.72 9.49
CA HIS A 42 8.45 7.73 10.53
C HIS A 42 7.00 7.75 10.99
N GLU A 43 6.39 8.94 11.06
CA GLU A 43 4.99 9.04 11.45
C GLU A 43 4.05 8.48 10.39
N ALA A 44 4.41 8.59 9.12
CA ALA A 44 3.58 8.08 8.03
C ALA A 44 3.70 6.58 7.86
N GLN A 45 4.79 5.97 8.28
CA GLN A 45 5.08 4.57 8.00
C GLN A 45 4.00 3.61 8.51
N PRO A 46 3.49 3.73 9.75
CA PRO A 46 2.43 2.82 10.20
C PRO A 46 1.17 2.89 9.34
N VAL A 47 0.83 4.10 8.86
CA VAL A 47 -0.34 4.29 8.00
C VAL A 47 -0.11 3.62 6.65
N VAL A 48 1.07 3.79 6.08
CA VAL A 48 1.42 3.15 4.79
C VAL A 48 1.39 1.64 4.93
N ASP A 49 1.95 1.10 6.01
CA ASP A 49 1.96 -0.34 6.24
C ASP A 49 0.54 -0.87 6.39
N ALA A 50 -0.32 -0.15 7.12
CA ALA A 50 -1.71 -0.55 7.30
C ALA A 50 -2.46 -0.52 5.97
N TYR A 51 -2.22 0.49 5.15
CA TYR A 51 -2.86 0.59 3.84
C TYR A 51 -2.44 -0.56 2.93
N HIS A 52 -1.15 -0.87 2.89
CA HIS A 52 -0.65 -1.97 2.08
C HIS A 52 -1.22 -3.31 2.55
N ALA A 53 -1.32 -3.52 3.86
CA ALA A 53 -1.93 -4.74 4.38
C ALA A 53 -3.39 -4.84 3.98
N LEU A 54 -4.13 -3.73 4.04
CA LEU A 54 -5.53 -3.70 3.65
C LEU A 54 -5.70 -3.99 2.17
N THR A 55 -4.93 -3.34 1.31
CA THR A 55 -5.04 -3.55 -0.14
C THR A 55 -4.63 -4.96 -0.53
N THR A 56 -3.62 -5.53 0.10
CA THR A 56 -3.21 -6.90 -0.15
C THR A 56 -4.32 -7.87 0.25
N ALA A 57 -4.94 -7.66 1.40
CA ALA A 57 -6.05 -8.51 1.85
C ALA A 57 -7.23 -8.40 0.89
N GLN A 58 -7.54 -7.20 0.43
CA GLN A 58 -8.63 -6.99 -0.53
C GLN A 58 -8.34 -7.68 -1.86
N ASP A 59 -7.10 -7.62 -2.32
CA ASP A 59 -6.69 -8.30 -3.55
C ASP A 59 -6.83 -9.81 -3.42
N HIS A 60 -6.38 -10.37 -2.31
CA HIS A 60 -6.47 -11.80 -2.06
C HIS A 60 -7.93 -12.24 -2.02
N LEU A 61 -8.78 -11.45 -1.37
CA LEU A 61 -10.20 -11.75 -1.30
C LEU A 61 -10.84 -11.71 -2.68
N ALA A 62 -10.51 -10.68 -3.47
CA ALA A 62 -11.04 -10.54 -4.82
C ALA A 62 -10.61 -11.71 -5.70
N GLN A 63 -9.36 -12.13 -5.60
CA GLN A 63 -8.85 -13.26 -6.37
C GLN A 63 -9.55 -14.56 -5.97
N ALA A 64 -9.71 -14.78 -4.68
CA ALA A 64 -10.39 -15.98 -4.18
C ALA A 64 -11.84 -16.00 -4.63
N LYS A 65 -12.51 -14.85 -4.57
CA LYS A 65 -13.89 -14.73 -5.00
C LYS A 65 -14.02 -15.00 -6.49
N ALA A 66 -13.11 -14.46 -7.29
CA ALA A 66 -13.12 -14.68 -8.74
C ALA A 66 -12.95 -16.16 -9.07
N LEU A 67 -12.08 -16.85 -8.34
CA LEU A 67 -11.89 -18.29 -8.55
C LEU A 67 -13.13 -19.10 -8.22
N LEU A 68 -13.83 -18.71 -7.14
CA LEU A 68 -15.03 -19.41 -6.72
C LEU A 68 -16.22 -19.12 -7.62
N GLU A 69 -16.29 -17.92 -8.20
CA GLU A 69 -17.40 -17.50 -9.04
C GLU A 69 -17.15 -17.75 -10.53
N GLY A 70 -15.97 -18.23 -10.88
CA GLY A 70 -15.65 -18.48 -12.28
C GLY A 70 -16.54 -19.58 -12.85
N ASP A 71 -16.99 -19.36 -14.07
CA ASP A 71 -17.87 -20.28 -14.75
C ASP A 71 -17.18 -21.06 -15.85
N GLU A 72 -15.90 -20.92 -15.99
CA GLU A 72 -15.18 -21.64 -17.02
C GLU A 72 -15.13 -23.13 -16.69
N PRO A 73 -15.16 -23.99 -17.72
CA PRO A 73 -15.04 -25.43 -17.49
C PRO A 73 -13.79 -25.83 -16.73
N LEU A 74 -12.74 -25.03 -16.86
CA LEU A 74 -11.50 -25.26 -16.15
C LEU A 74 -11.70 -25.23 -14.64
N ASP A 75 -12.66 -24.44 -14.17
CA ASP A 75 -12.93 -24.31 -12.74
C ASP A 75 -13.39 -25.60 -12.10
N ALA A 76 -14.10 -26.42 -12.85
CA ALA A 76 -14.55 -27.72 -12.32
C ALA A 76 -13.35 -28.59 -11.97
N ASP A 77 -12.37 -28.63 -12.86
CA ASP A 77 -11.14 -29.39 -12.61
C ASP A 77 -10.34 -28.77 -11.45
N PHE A 78 -10.29 -27.46 -11.43
CA PHE A 78 -9.60 -26.75 -10.36
C PHE A 78 -10.21 -27.03 -9.01
N LYS A 79 -11.55 -26.99 -8.92
CA LYS A 79 -12.23 -27.27 -7.66
C LYS A 79 -12.02 -28.69 -7.20
N ALA A 80 -11.98 -29.63 -8.13
CA ALA A 80 -11.72 -31.02 -7.80
C ALA A 80 -10.31 -31.19 -7.23
N MET A 81 -9.37 -30.43 -7.74
CA MET A 81 -7.99 -30.48 -7.23
C MET A 81 -7.87 -29.91 -5.83
N VAL A 82 -8.63 -28.87 -5.53
CA VAL A 82 -8.55 -28.17 -4.25
C VAL A 82 -9.28 -28.92 -3.15
N GLN A 83 -10.31 -29.66 -3.51
CA GLN A 83 -11.02 -30.50 -2.56
C GLN A 83 -10.21 -31.76 -2.23
#